data_a142692b4eb7306620af3f9ad16d16cf
#
_entry.id   a142692b4eb7306620af3f9ad16d16cf
#
_cell.length_a   1.000
_cell.length_b   1.000
_cell.length_c   1.000
_cell.angle_alpha   90.00
_cell.angle_beta   90.00
_cell.angle_gamma   90.00
#
_symmetry.space_group_name_H-M   'P 1'
#
loop_
_entity.id
_entity.type
_entity.pdbx_description
1 polymer ?
#
loop_
_entity_poly.entity_id
_entity_poly.type
_entity_poly.pdbx_seq_one_letter_code
_entity_poly.pdbx_strand_id
1 'polypeptide(L)'
;MSRLINATNPGTERNQLRRTVAESLRHLMTKKQIDDESKDLVALIVYSLRGISEGVEQSARAWEKRDYFVKADKFRMEWAWAEKYANKLEVIMRGELWAELPLALAELAAKFSDITISKFVRTDAMWKGRYRQLMAEK
;
A
#
# COMPACT_ATOMS: atom_id res chain seq x y z
N MET A 1 -5.01 -14.43 3.91
CA MET A 1 -3.75 -13.78 4.35
C MET A 1 -3.29 -12.82 3.29
N SER A 2 -2.83 -11.69 3.70
CA SER A 2 -2.52 -10.61 2.80
C SER A 2 -1.04 -10.17 2.81
N ARG A 3 -0.19 -10.84 3.58
CA ARG A 3 1.21 -10.44 3.63
C ARG A 3 1.87 -10.75 2.30
N LEU A 4 2.44 -9.74 1.69
CA LEU A 4 3.10 -9.86 0.40
C LEU A 4 4.57 -10.17 0.54
N ILE A 5 5.16 -9.83 1.68
CA ILE A 5 6.58 -10.02 1.95
C ILE A 5 6.71 -10.66 3.32
N ASN A 6 7.52 -11.71 3.36
CA ASN A 6 7.78 -12.43 4.60
C ASN A 6 9.19 -12.06 5.07
N ALA A 7 9.28 -11.00 5.85
CA ALA A 7 10.54 -10.53 6.42
C ALA A 7 10.46 -10.60 7.94
N THR A 8 11.60 -10.87 8.59
CA THR A 8 11.66 -10.97 10.05
C THR A 8 11.74 -9.61 10.72
N ASN A 9 12.15 -8.57 10.00
CA ASN A 9 12.34 -7.23 10.53
C ASN A 9 11.22 -6.32 10.05
N PRO A 10 10.39 -5.75 10.95
CA PRO A 10 9.27 -4.89 10.54
C PRO A 10 9.70 -3.67 9.74
N GLY A 11 10.84 -3.08 10.06
CA GLY A 11 11.35 -1.93 9.31
C GLY A 11 11.75 -2.30 7.89
N THR A 12 12.42 -3.44 7.72
CA THR A 12 12.79 -3.95 6.42
C THR A 12 11.55 -4.28 5.59
N GLU A 13 10.58 -4.94 6.20
CA GLU A 13 9.33 -5.26 5.53
C GLU A 13 8.60 -4.00 5.09
N ARG A 14 8.54 -2.98 5.95
CA ARG A 14 7.90 -1.71 5.62
C ARG A 14 8.56 -1.06 4.42
N ASN A 15 9.90 -1.06 4.37
CA ASN A 15 10.63 -0.49 3.24
C ASN A 15 10.35 -1.24 1.95
N GLN A 16 10.26 -2.57 2.00
CA GLN A 16 9.93 -3.36 0.82
C GLN A 16 8.51 -3.07 0.33
N LEU A 17 7.56 -2.94 1.25
CA LEU A 17 6.19 -2.62 0.90
C LEU A 17 6.10 -1.20 0.31
N ARG A 18 6.83 -0.24 0.86
CA ARG A 18 6.87 1.11 0.32
C ARG A 18 7.41 1.10 -1.11
N ARG A 19 8.44 0.33 -1.37
CA ARG A 19 8.97 0.23 -2.73
C ARG A 19 8.00 -0.46 -3.67
N THR A 20 7.24 -1.43 -3.18
CA THR A 20 6.19 -2.07 -3.98
C THR A 20 5.14 -1.05 -4.40
N VAL A 21 4.70 -0.19 -3.48
CA VAL A 21 3.73 0.87 -3.80
C VAL A 21 4.34 1.85 -4.81
N ALA A 22 5.57 2.30 -4.58
CA ALA A 22 6.22 3.26 -5.46
C ALA A 22 6.38 2.70 -6.88
N GLU A 23 6.78 1.44 -6.99
CA GLU A 23 6.93 0.80 -8.30
C GLU A 23 5.58 0.62 -9.00
N SER A 24 4.55 0.23 -8.25
CA SER A 24 3.19 0.09 -8.78
C SER A 24 2.64 1.42 -9.29
N LEU A 25 2.88 2.51 -8.53
CA LEU A 25 2.50 3.85 -8.97
C LEU A 25 3.22 4.23 -10.27
N ARG A 26 4.50 3.87 -10.37
CA ARG A 26 5.26 4.16 -11.58
C ARG A 26 4.70 3.42 -12.79
N HIS A 27 4.32 2.15 -12.62
CA HIS A 27 3.66 1.39 -13.68
C HIS A 27 2.36 2.07 -14.10
N LEU A 28 1.55 2.50 -13.13
CA LEU A 28 0.27 3.15 -13.42
C LEU A 28 0.45 4.46 -14.18
N MET A 29 1.54 5.19 -13.93
CA MET A 29 1.83 6.43 -14.61
C MET A 29 2.08 6.24 -16.11
N THR A 30 2.44 5.03 -16.53
CA THR A 30 2.67 4.73 -17.94
C THR A 30 1.40 4.35 -18.68
N LYS A 31 0.29 4.15 -17.95
CA LYS A 31 -0.98 3.73 -18.53
C LYS A 31 -1.76 4.93 -19.05
N LYS A 32 -2.39 4.78 -20.19
CA LYS A 32 -3.23 5.82 -20.76
C LYS A 32 -4.68 5.70 -20.34
N GLN A 33 -5.07 4.51 -19.86
CA GLN A 33 -6.43 4.26 -19.42
C GLN A 33 -6.42 3.18 -18.35
N ILE A 34 -7.53 3.06 -17.62
CA ILE A 34 -7.68 2.08 -16.56
C ILE A 34 -8.12 0.76 -17.20
N ASP A 35 -7.18 -0.17 -17.32
CA ASP A 35 -7.43 -1.51 -17.84
C ASP A 35 -7.40 -2.53 -16.69
N ASP A 36 -7.52 -3.80 -17.01
CA ASP A 36 -7.52 -4.85 -16.00
C ASP A 36 -6.21 -4.89 -15.22
N GLU A 37 -5.09 -4.67 -15.89
CA GLU A 37 -3.80 -4.62 -15.20
C GLU A 37 -3.72 -3.43 -14.26
N SER A 38 -4.28 -2.29 -14.65
CA SER A 38 -4.34 -1.12 -13.78
C SER A 38 -5.08 -1.44 -12.49
N LYS A 39 -6.22 -2.14 -12.60
CA LYS A 39 -7.01 -2.52 -11.43
C LYS A 39 -6.23 -3.45 -10.52
N ASP A 40 -5.51 -4.41 -11.10
CA ASP A 40 -4.66 -5.30 -10.33
C ASP A 40 -3.55 -4.55 -9.60
N LEU A 41 -2.91 -3.59 -10.27
CA LEU A 41 -1.86 -2.78 -9.66
C LEU A 41 -2.41 -1.95 -8.50
N VAL A 42 -3.60 -1.37 -8.65
CA VAL A 42 -4.21 -0.61 -7.55
C VAL A 42 -4.54 -1.53 -6.38
N ALA A 43 -5.03 -2.74 -6.65
CA ALA A 43 -5.30 -3.71 -5.59
C ALA A 43 -4.00 -4.10 -4.86
N LEU A 44 -2.90 -4.27 -5.60
CA LEU A 44 -1.59 -4.53 -4.98
C LEU A 44 -1.20 -3.38 -4.06
N ILE A 45 -1.45 -2.14 -4.47
CA ILE A 45 -1.19 -0.97 -3.63
C ILE A 45 -2.00 -1.07 -2.33
N VAL A 46 -3.28 -1.41 -2.41
CA VAL A 46 -4.13 -1.54 -1.22
C VAL A 46 -3.56 -2.59 -0.26
N TYR A 47 -3.22 -3.77 -0.76
CA TYR A 47 -2.63 -4.82 0.08
C TYR A 47 -1.32 -4.38 0.70
N SER A 48 -0.49 -3.68 -0.07
CA SER A 48 0.80 -3.21 0.42
C SER A 48 0.64 -2.15 1.51
N LEU A 49 -0.29 -1.22 1.33
CA LEU A 49 -0.57 -0.19 2.34
C LEU A 49 -1.09 -0.83 3.64
N ARG A 50 -1.94 -1.85 3.52
CA ARG A 50 -2.43 -2.56 4.70
C ARG A 50 -1.33 -3.34 5.40
N GLY A 51 -0.39 -3.90 4.63
CA GLY A 51 0.79 -4.54 5.21
C GLY A 51 1.64 -3.54 5.99
N ILE A 52 1.78 -2.32 5.49
CA ILE A 52 2.47 -1.25 6.21
C ILE A 52 1.76 -0.95 7.53
N SER A 53 0.44 -0.79 7.49
CA SER A 53 -0.36 -0.52 8.71
C SER A 53 -0.24 -1.63 9.73
N GLU A 54 -0.28 -2.89 9.29
CA GLU A 54 -0.12 -4.04 10.21
C GLU A 54 1.25 -4.01 10.88
N GLY A 55 2.31 -3.75 10.12
CA GLY A 55 3.66 -3.68 10.65
C GLY A 55 3.82 -2.54 11.65
N VAL A 56 3.20 -1.39 11.38
CA VAL A 56 3.21 -0.26 12.30
C VAL A 56 2.52 -0.64 13.60
N GLU A 57 1.38 -1.31 13.51
CA GLU A 57 0.64 -1.72 14.71
C GLU A 57 1.43 -2.74 15.52
N GLN A 58 2.10 -3.67 14.88
CA GLN A 58 2.96 -4.64 15.57
C GLN A 58 4.08 -3.94 16.36
N SER A 59 4.72 -2.97 15.72
CA SER A 59 5.79 -2.20 16.38
C SER A 59 5.25 -1.39 17.55
N ALA A 60 4.10 -0.75 17.37
CA ALA A 60 3.49 0.06 18.42
C ALA A 60 3.14 -0.80 19.63
N ARG A 61 2.56 -1.96 19.40
CA ARG A 61 2.23 -2.89 20.49
C ARG A 61 3.46 -3.37 21.24
N ALA A 62 4.55 -3.63 20.52
CA ALA A 62 5.81 -4.04 21.15
C ALA A 62 6.35 -2.94 22.06
N TRP A 63 6.24 -1.68 21.64
CA TRP A 63 6.67 -0.55 22.48
C TRP A 63 5.76 -0.38 23.70
N GLU A 64 4.45 -0.58 23.54
CA GLU A 64 3.51 -0.49 24.65
C GLU A 64 3.81 -1.54 25.74
N LYS A 65 4.25 -2.74 25.33
CA LYS A 65 4.66 -3.77 26.28
C LYS A 65 5.86 -3.34 27.11
N ARG A 66 6.61 -2.35 26.63
CA ARG A 66 7.78 -1.79 27.32
C ARG A 66 7.44 -0.42 27.93
N ASP A 67 6.16 -0.10 28.03
CA ASP A 67 5.65 1.14 28.60
C ASP A 67 6.02 2.40 27.79
N TYR A 68 6.33 2.25 26.51
CA TYR A 68 6.63 3.39 25.64
C TYR A 68 5.36 3.84 24.91
N PHE A 69 4.36 4.28 25.70
CA PHE A 69 3.04 4.61 25.14
C PHE A 69 3.05 5.84 24.23
N VAL A 70 3.79 6.88 24.60
CA VAL A 70 3.85 8.09 23.79
C VAL A 70 4.51 7.80 22.45
N LYS A 71 5.60 7.03 22.47
CA LYS A 71 6.29 6.63 21.24
C LYS A 71 5.38 5.82 20.33
N ALA A 72 4.63 4.88 20.91
CA ALA A 72 3.70 4.05 20.15
C ALA A 72 2.62 4.91 19.49
N ASP A 73 2.03 5.84 20.23
CA ASP A 73 0.98 6.70 19.71
C ASP A 73 1.50 7.61 18.59
N LYS A 74 2.67 8.20 18.76
CA LYS A 74 3.27 9.03 17.73
C LYS A 74 3.52 8.24 16.45
N PHE A 75 3.99 7.01 16.59
CA PHE A 75 4.25 6.15 15.43
C PHE A 75 2.96 5.83 14.69
N ARG A 76 1.90 5.50 15.41
CA ARG A 76 0.60 5.25 14.78
C ARG A 76 0.11 6.48 14.02
N MET A 77 0.24 7.65 14.61
CA MET A 77 -0.19 8.90 13.97
C MET A 77 0.63 9.21 12.71
N GLU A 78 1.93 8.96 12.79
CA GLU A 78 2.84 9.21 11.67
C GLU A 78 2.48 8.36 10.44
N TRP A 79 1.98 7.14 10.65
CA TRP A 79 1.69 6.20 9.59
C TRP A 79 0.19 5.98 9.32
N ALA A 80 -0.67 6.76 9.96
CA ALA A 80 -2.12 6.60 9.80
C ALA A 80 -2.59 6.78 8.36
N TRP A 81 -1.85 7.54 7.56
CA TRP A 81 -2.20 7.77 6.16
C TRP A 81 -2.24 6.47 5.33
N ALA A 82 -1.48 5.46 5.73
CA ALA A 82 -1.42 4.22 4.96
C ALA A 82 -2.78 3.53 4.92
N GLU A 83 -3.42 3.36 6.07
CA GLU A 83 -4.75 2.74 6.12
C GLU A 83 -5.80 3.65 5.49
N LYS A 84 -5.67 4.96 5.68
CA LYS A 84 -6.59 5.92 5.09
C LYS A 84 -6.63 5.81 3.57
N TYR A 85 -5.46 5.75 2.92
CA TYR A 85 -5.43 5.63 1.47
C TYR A 85 -5.81 4.24 0.98
N ALA A 86 -5.50 3.19 1.76
CA ALA A 86 -5.96 1.85 1.42
C ALA A 86 -7.48 1.82 1.37
N ASN A 87 -8.13 2.39 2.38
CA ASN A 87 -9.60 2.45 2.43
C ASN A 87 -10.18 3.30 1.29
N LYS A 88 -9.55 4.43 1.02
CA LYS A 88 -10.01 5.31 -0.06
C LYS A 88 -9.96 4.63 -1.41
N LEU A 89 -8.86 3.93 -1.69
CA LEU A 89 -8.72 3.23 -2.96
C LEU A 89 -9.70 2.06 -3.06
N GLU A 90 -9.94 1.36 -1.96
CA GLU A 90 -10.91 0.27 -1.97
C GLU A 90 -12.32 0.78 -2.23
N VAL A 91 -12.70 1.90 -1.62
CA VAL A 91 -14.01 2.52 -1.86
C VAL A 91 -14.17 2.86 -3.34
N ILE A 92 -13.14 3.45 -3.95
CA ILE A 92 -13.16 3.79 -5.37
C ILE A 92 -13.37 2.54 -6.21
N MET A 93 -12.65 1.46 -5.90
CA MET A 93 -12.72 0.23 -6.68
C MET A 93 -14.07 -0.46 -6.52
N ARG A 94 -14.58 -0.57 -5.28
CA ARG A 94 -15.87 -1.23 -5.05
C ARG A 94 -17.03 -0.47 -5.62
N GLY A 95 -16.95 0.87 -5.61
CA GLY A 95 -17.98 1.72 -6.19
C GLY A 95 -17.80 1.99 -7.68
N GLU A 96 -16.74 1.44 -8.27
CA GLU A 96 -16.39 1.69 -9.67
C GLU A 96 -16.30 3.18 -9.99
N LEU A 97 -15.76 3.94 -9.04
CA LEU A 97 -15.61 5.39 -9.14
C LEU A 97 -14.28 5.73 -9.82
N TRP A 98 -14.05 5.14 -10.97
CA TRP A 98 -12.74 5.20 -11.64
C TRP A 98 -12.28 6.61 -11.99
N ALA A 99 -13.22 7.53 -12.18
CA ALA A 99 -12.87 8.93 -12.46
C ALA A 99 -12.16 9.60 -11.27
N GLU A 100 -12.35 9.07 -10.05
CA GLU A 100 -11.70 9.61 -8.85
C GLU A 100 -10.31 9.03 -8.61
N LEU A 101 -9.97 7.98 -9.35
CA LEU A 101 -8.72 7.26 -9.12
C LEU A 101 -7.47 8.11 -9.39
N PRO A 102 -7.36 8.86 -10.50
CA PRO A 102 -6.14 9.61 -10.77
C PRO A 102 -5.75 10.59 -9.66
N LEU A 103 -6.73 11.33 -9.11
CA LEU A 103 -6.44 12.27 -8.04
C LEU A 103 -5.99 11.55 -6.78
N ALA A 104 -6.66 10.45 -6.43
CA ALA A 104 -6.28 9.68 -5.24
C ALA A 104 -4.86 9.13 -5.37
N LEU A 105 -4.49 8.63 -6.56
CA LEU A 105 -3.14 8.12 -6.79
C LEU A 105 -2.10 9.25 -6.75
N ALA A 106 -2.44 10.42 -7.27
CA ALA A 106 -1.54 11.57 -7.24
C ALA A 106 -1.27 12.02 -5.79
N GLU A 107 -2.32 12.06 -4.98
CA GLU A 107 -2.17 12.40 -3.56
C GLU A 107 -1.31 11.38 -2.83
N LEU A 108 -1.54 10.09 -3.11
CA LEU A 108 -0.76 9.04 -2.49
C LEU A 108 0.70 9.11 -2.92
N ALA A 109 0.97 9.42 -4.18
CA ALA A 109 2.33 9.47 -4.70
C ALA A 109 3.21 10.45 -3.92
N ALA A 110 2.63 11.51 -3.36
CA ALA A 110 3.37 12.48 -2.56
C ALA A 110 4.03 11.84 -1.34
N LYS A 111 3.46 10.74 -0.82
CA LYS A 111 4.02 10.03 0.34
C LYS A 111 5.24 9.18 -0.03
N PHE A 112 5.52 9.04 -1.30
CA PHE A 112 6.61 8.18 -1.80
C PHE A 112 7.64 8.95 -2.62
N SER A 113 7.65 10.28 -2.49
CA SER A 113 8.55 11.15 -3.26
C SER A 113 10.03 10.91 -2.93
N ASP A 114 10.32 10.31 -1.78
CA ASP A 114 11.68 9.97 -1.36
C ASP A 114 12.21 8.71 -2.04
N ILE A 115 11.36 7.97 -2.76
CA ILE A 115 11.76 6.72 -3.42
C ILE A 115 11.91 6.95 -4.91
N THR A 116 13.10 6.66 -5.44
CA THR A 116 13.36 6.73 -6.87
C THR A 116 13.35 5.32 -7.45
N ILE A 117 12.52 5.11 -8.47
CA ILE A 117 12.45 3.82 -9.16
C ILE A 117 13.24 3.94 -10.45
N SER A 118 14.43 3.35 -10.46
CA SER A 118 15.29 3.36 -11.65
C SER A 118 15.00 2.21 -12.62
N LYS A 119 14.49 1.09 -12.08
CA LYS A 119 14.06 -0.04 -12.89
C LYS A 119 13.00 -0.83 -12.12
N PHE A 120 12.15 -1.54 -12.87
CA PHE A 120 11.13 -2.37 -12.27
C PHE A 120 11.74 -3.74 -11.91
N VAL A 121 11.62 -4.14 -10.66
CA VAL A 121 12.09 -5.45 -10.21
C VAL A 121 10.94 -6.40 -9.86
N ARG A 122 9.75 -5.85 -9.62
CA ARG A 122 8.57 -6.67 -9.34
C ARG A 122 7.92 -7.07 -10.65
N THR A 123 7.45 -8.29 -10.71
CA THR A 123 6.87 -8.84 -11.94
C THR A 123 5.35 -8.89 -11.82
N ASP A 124 4.68 -9.14 -12.94
CA ASP A 124 3.21 -9.19 -12.98
C ASP A 124 2.66 -10.31 -12.10
N ALA A 125 3.48 -11.30 -11.72
CA ALA A 125 3.05 -12.33 -10.78
C ALA A 125 2.59 -11.74 -9.44
N MET A 126 3.11 -10.57 -9.06
CA MET A 126 2.73 -9.93 -7.80
C MET A 126 1.35 -9.28 -7.85
N TRP A 127 0.92 -8.77 -9.00
CA TRP A 127 -0.36 -8.07 -9.06
C TRP A 127 -1.45 -8.81 -9.81
N LYS A 128 -1.10 -9.78 -10.64
CA LYS A 128 -2.08 -10.49 -11.45
C LYS A 128 -3.14 -11.15 -10.56
N GLY A 129 -4.40 -10.81 -10.79
CA GLY A 129 -5.51 -11.36 -10.03
C GLY A 129 -5.79 -10.67 -8.70
N ARG A 130 -5.02 -9.66 -8.33
CA ARG A 130 -5.22 -8.98 -7.03
C ARG A 130 -6.54 -8.24 -6.95
N TYR A 131 -6.99 -7.64 -8.05
CA TYR A 131 -8.27 -6.95 -8.06
C TYR A 131 -9.42 -7.94 -7.75
N ARG A 132 -9.41 -9.09 -8.41
CA ARG A 132 -10.42 -10.12 -8.17
C ARG A 132 -10.36 -10.60 -6.71
N GLN A 133 -9.16 -10.80 -6.20
CA GLN A 133 -8.98 -11.23 -4.81
C GLN A 133 -9.57 -10.21 -3.85
N LEU A 134 -9.27 -8.92 -4.05
CA LEU A 134 -9.75 -7.86 -3.18
C LEU A 134 -11.28 -7.76 -3.24
N MET A 135 -11.84 -7.81 -4.44
CA MET A 135 -13.30 -7.70 -4.60
C MET A 135 -14.05 -8.90 -4.02
N ALA A 136 -13.40 -10.05 -3.91
CA ALA A 136 -14.01 -11.24 -3.31
C ALA A 136 -14.04 -11.17 -1.77
N GLU A 137 -13.26 -10.29 -1.16
CA GLU A 137 -13.28 -10.08 0.30
C GLU A 137 -14.50 -9.25 0.69
N LYS A 138 -15.02 -9.52 1.85
CA LYS A 138 -16.22 -8.82 2.35
C LYS A 138 -15.89 -7.66 3.26
#